data_a04d86bbd4fed71fe929e000003b470f
#
_entry.id   a04d86bbd4fed71fe929e000003b470f
#
_cell.length_a   1.000
_cell.length_b   1.000
_cell.length_c   1.000
_cell.angle_alpha   90.00
_cell.angle_beta   90.00
_cell.angle_gamma   90.00
#
_symmetry.space_group_name_H-M   'P 1'
#
loop_
_entity.id
_entity.type
_entity.pdbx_description
1 polymer ?
#
loop_
_entity_poly.entity_id
_entity_poly.type
_entity_poly.pdbx_seq_one_letter_code
_entity_poly.pdbx_strand_id
1 'polypeptide(L)'
;MQKQTNWRGRLLTCVLAAGMLMTSVPVYSGSVAVEAASETKTTKIDFSTMKNLDNLPDNWKIQNGSGNSQLVDDSENGKVLKLSKTNSGNEISLKNSKLDINENEYRYVSIETKIKMGSETHANQFSIPYIKDSKGNTAYTLYADGNWSSYKSHVNGKNTLEAGKISVDKWQDIRMDIDLKKDTFRVTIDGECELAGVNARAKTDNLSEISFYADSWNTGTIYIDSVEVTAEKERTQSATFYVSNNGDDSKAGTSPETAWKSLDKVNSQHFIAGDKILFECGGEWKNQTLFPQGSGDENSKITIGSYGSGNLPKISTNGKMKD
;
A
#
# COMPACT_ATOMS: atom_id res chain seq x y z
N MET A 1 44.06 2.06 0.34
CA MET A 1 43.13 3.11 0.82
C MET A 1 41.82 3.02 0.03
N GLN A 2 40.89 2.21 0.53
CA GLN A 2 39.55 2.10 -0.06
C GLN A 2 38.69 3.21 0.52
N LYS A 3 38.16 4.07 -0.36
CA LYS A 3 37.13 5.04 0.01
C LYS A 3 35.84 4.30 0.31
N GLN A 4 35.45 4.25 1.56
CA GLN A 4 34.11 3.93 1.96
C GLN A 4 33.19 5.05 1.46
N THR A 5 32.39 4.75 0.44
CA THR A 5 31.25 5.56 0.07
C THR A 5 30.14 5.31 1.07
N ASN A 6 29.96 6.24 1.99
CA ASN A 6 28.81 6.29 2.88
C ASN A 6 27.53 6.42 2.05
N TRP A 7 26.79 5.33 1.94
CA TRP A 7 25.40 5.31 1.54
C TRP A 7 24.52 5.75 2.72
N ARG A 8 24.67 7.01 3.11
CA ARG A 8 23.63 7.65 3.93
C ARG A 8 22.61 8.23 2.97
N GLY A 9 21.44 7.57 2.95
CA GLY A 9 20.16 8.22 2.80
C GLY A 9 19.98 9.10 1.57
N ARG A 10 19.49 8.56 0.49
CA ARG A 10 18.42 9.25 -0.21
C ARG A 10 17.09 8.73 0.35
N LEU A 11 16.82 9.05 1.61
CA LEU A 11 15.46 9.36 2.00
C LEU A 11 15.07 10.52 1.11
N LEU A 12 14.26 10.24 0.09
CA LEU A 12 13.50 11.30 -0.53
C LEU A 12 12.55 11.78 0.56
N THR A 13 13.02 12.79 1.26
CA THR A 13 12.23 13.51 2.24
C THR A 13 10.95 13.91 1.55
N CYS A 14 9.83 13.29 1.92
CA CYS A 14 8.50 13.86 1.70
C CYS A 14 8.35 15.09 2.62
N VAL A 15 9.33 15.99 2.56
CA VAL A 15 9.26 17.30 3.17
C VAL A 15 8.71 18.22 2.11
N LEU A 16 7.43 18.44 2.13
CA LEU A 16 6.90 19.73 1.70
C LEU A 16 7.41 20.75 2.71
N ALA A 17 8.53 21.40 2.36
CA ALA A 17 9.03 22.53 3.12
C ALA A 17 7.89 23.52 3.34
N ALA A 18 7.69 23.94 4.58
CA ALA A 18 6.85 25.07 4.93
C ALA A 18 7.31 26.28 4.10
N GLY A 19 6.61 26.58 3.01
CA GLY A 19 6.97 27.62 2.07
C GLY A 19 6.34 27.51 0.68
N MET A 20 5.50 26.51 0.41
CA MET A 20 4.76 26.50 -0.85
C MET A 20 3.76 27.65 -0.87
N LEU A 21 3.96 28.60 -1.80
CA LEU A 21 2.93 29.57 -2.17
C LEU A 21 1.74 28.77 -2.73
N MET A 22 0.74 28.53 -1.90
CA MET A 22 -0.55 28.00 -2.37
C MET A 22 -1.24 29.13 -3.14
N THR A 23 -1.36 28.99 -4.44
CA THR A 23 -2.13 29.90 -5.27
C THR A 23 -3.59 29.46 -5.28
N SER A 24 -4.51 30.39 -5.00
CA SER A 24 -5.93 30.13 -5.21
C SER A 24 -6.23 30.05 -6.70
N VAL A 25 -6.85 28.97 -7.16
CA VAL A 25 -7.30 28.81 -8.54
C VAL A 25 -8.80 29.12 -8.57
N PRO A 26 -9.29 30.06 -9.42
CA PRO A 26 -10.73 30.30 -9.54
C PRO A 26 -11.42 29.03 -10.07
N VAL A 27 -12.55 28.68 -9.48
CA VAL A 27 -13.38 27.58 -9.97
C VAL A 27 -13.92 27.93 -11.34
N TYR A 28 -13.46 27.26 -12.37
CA TYR A 28 -14.02 27.37 -13.73
C TYR A 28 -15.28 26.50 -13.80
N SER A 29 -16.45 27.14 -13.89
CA SER A 29 -17.72 26.46 -14.18
C SER A 29 -17.71 26.07 -15.67
N GLY A 30 -17.46 24.83 -15.97
CA GLY A 30 -17.49 24.34 -17.35
C GLY A 30 -16.59 23.15 -17.67
N SER A 31 -16.18 22.35 -16.69
CA SER A 31 -15.49 21.12 -17.00
C SER A 31 -16.48 20.01 -17.33
N VAL A 32 -16.38 19.47 -18.54
CA VAL A 32 -16.88 18.12 -18.82
C VAL A 32 -16.29 17.23 -17.74
N ALA A 33 -17.14 16.55 -16.97
CA ALA A 33 -16.68 15.57 -15.98
C ALA A 33 -15.93 14.48 -16.76
N VAL A 34 -14.61 14.59 -16.77
CA VAL A 34 -13.75 13.52 -17.24
C VAL A 34 -13.89 12.42 -16.21
N GLU A 35 -14.31 11.26 -16.64
CA GLU A 35 -14.34 10.07 -15.83
C GLU A 35 -12.90 9.77 -15.44
N ALA A 36 -12.48 10.26 -14.27
CA ALA A 36 -11.10 10.14 -13.78
C ALA A 36 -10.84 8.76 -13.14
N ALA A 37 -11.82 7.87 -13.20
CA ALA A 37 -11.65 6.49 -12.75
C ALA A 37 -10.81 5.73 -13.78
N SER A 38 -9.67 5.21 -13.36
CA SER A 38 -8.93 4.25 -14.18
C SER A 38 -9.64 2.89 -14.17
N GLU A 39 -9.52 2.13 -15.26
CA GLU A 39 -9.99 0.75 -15.27
C GLU A 39 -9.16 -0.07 -14.28
N THR A 40 -9.84 -0.85 -13.43
CA THR A 40 -9.22 -1.67 -12.39
C THR A 40 -9.56 -3.14 -12.53
N LYS A 41 -8.64 -3.99 -12.09
CA LYS A 41 -8.85 -5.42 -11.86
C LYS A 41 -8.62 -5.69 -10.38
N THR A 42 -9.62 -6.18 -9.68
CA THR A 42 -9.52 -6.44 -8.24
C THR A 42 -9.69 -7.93 -7.94
N THR A 43 -8.84 -8.45 -7.06
CA THR A 43 -8.95 -9.78 -6.46
C THR A 43 -8.95 -9.60 -4.94
N LYS A 44 -9.99 -10.11 -4.27
CA LYS A 44 -10.16 -9.94 -2.82
C LYS A 44 -10.46 -11.25 -2.12
N ILE A 45 -9.94 -11.40 -0.91
CA ILE A 45 -10.40 -12.38 0.07
C ILE A 45 -10.68 -11.65 1.40
N ASP A 46 -11.84 -11.89 1.97
CA ASP A 46 -12.33 -11.30 3.22
C ASP A 46 -12.89 -12.43 4.08
N PHE A 47 -12.25 -12.66 5.21
CA PHE A 47 -12.61 -13.80 6.08
C PHE A 47 -13.78 -13.50 7.00
N SER A 48 -14.14 -12.22 7.19
CA SER A 48 -15.20 -11.80 8.15
C SER A 48 -16.55 -12.46 7.90
N THR A 49 -16.86 -12.72 6.63
CA THR A 49 -18.14 -13.31 6.19
C THR A 49 -18.09 -14.81 5.92
N MET A 50 -16.92 -15.44 6.03
CA MET A 50 -16.74 -16.86 5.70
C MET A 50 -17.33 -17.78 6.76
N LYS A 51 -17.90 -18.89 6.30
CA LYS A 51 -18.40 -19.97 7.17
C LYS A 51 -17.36 -21.04 7.44
N ASN A 52 -16.53 -21.34 6.46
CA ASN A 52 -15.44 -22.33 6.51
C ASN A 52 -14.36 -21.96 5.47
N LEU A 53 -13.28 -22.75 5.43
CA LEU A 53 -12.15 -22.56 4.51
C LEU A 53 -12.19 -23.48 3.28
N ASP A 54 -13.29 -24.22 3.04
CA ASP A 54 -13.35 -25.25 1.99
C ASP A 54 -13.40 -24.66 0.58
N ASN A 55 -14.02 -23.49 0.42
CA ASN A 55 -14.19 -22.81 -0.87
C ASN A 55 -13.75 -21.36 -0.78
N LEU A 56 -12.48 -21.12 -0.98
CA LEU A 56 -11.94 -19.77 -1.04
C LEU A 56 -12.21 -19.12 -2.42
N PRO A 57 -12.52 -17.82 -2.47
CA PRO A 57 -12.83 -17.11 -3.70
C PRO A 57 -11.57 -16.87 -4.55
N ASP A 58 -11.78 -16.47 -5.82
CA ASP A 58 -10.80 -15.83 -6.70
C ASP A 58 -9.43 -16.51 -6.80
N ASN A 59 -9.42 -17.85 -6.87
CA ASN A 59 -8.20 -18.66 -6.94
C ASN A 59 -7.30 -18.64 -5.68
N TRP A 60 -7.78 -18.12 -4.56
CA TRP A 60 -7.09 -18.26 -3.28
C TRP A 60 -7.06 -19.71 -2.82
N LYS A 61 -5.96 -20.12 -2.22
CA LYS A 61 -5.75 -21.46 -1.68
C LYS A 61 -4.99 -21.40 -0.37
N ILE A 62 -5.31 -22.31 0.54
CA ILE A 62 -4.55 -22.56 1.75
C ILE A 62 -3.82 -23.89 1.62
N GLN A 63 -2.53 -23.87 1.97
CA GLN A 63 -1.71 -25.07 2.12
C GLN A 63 -1.25 -25.15 3.57
N ASN A 64 -1.68 -26.18 4.29
CA ASN A 64 -1.36 -26.35 5.72
C ASN A 64 0.06 -26.88 5.95
N GLY A 65 0.56 -27.75 5.07
CA GLY A 65 1.88 -28.33 5.24
C GLY A 65 2.08 -28.95 6.62
N SER A 66 3.05 -28.42 7.38
CA SER A 66 3.29 -28.79 8.79
C SER A 66 2.70 -27.79 9.78
N GLY A 67 1.83 -26.91 9.32
CA GLY A 67 1.11 -25.94 10.13
C GLY A 67 -0.39 -26.25 10.21
N ASN A 68 -1.13 -25.31 10.74
CA ASN A 68 -2.58 -25.38 10.88
C ASN A 68 -3.22 -24.06 10.48
N SER A 69 -4.27 -24.13 9.65
CA SER A 69 -5.12 -23.00 9.31
C SER A 69 -6.49 -23.13 9.95
N GLN A 70 -6.99 -22.07 10.52
CA GLN A 70 -8.29 -22.03 11.16
C GLN A 70 -8.97 -20.70 10.88
N LEU A 71 -10.30 -20.75 10.75
CA LEU A 71 -11.15 -19.58 10.85
C LEU A 71 -11.49 -19.38 12.32
N VAL A 72 -11.07 -18.26 12.90
CA VAL A 72 -11.27 -17.96 14.32
C VAL A 72 -12.06 -16.67 14.49
N ASP A 73 -12.82 -16.56 15.57
CA ASP A 73 -13.53 -15.32 15.90
C ASP A 73 -12.56 -14.31 16.54
N ASP A 74 -12.56 -13.10 16.03
CA ASP A 74 -11.81 -11.95 16.54
C ASP A 74 -12.80 -10.86 16.99
N SER A 75 -12.53 -10.24 18.13
CA SER A 75 -13.46 -9.27 18.73
C SER A 75 -13.60 -7.97 17.95
N GLU A 76 -12.61 -7.63 17.11
CA GLU A 76 -12.58 -6.38 16.35
C GLU A 76 -13.02 -6.57 14.89
N ASN A 77 -12.68 -7.72 14.28
CA ASN A 77 -12.84 -7.93 12.85
C ASN A 77 -13.80 -9.09 12.49
N GLY A 78 -14.47 -9.69 13.48
CA GLY A 78 -15.32 -10.86 13.22
C GLY A 78 -14.49 -12.11 12.98
N LYS A 79 -14.73 -12.84 11.88
CA LYS A 79 -13.91 -14.01 11.55
C LYS A 79 -12.64 -13.63 10.81
N VAL A 80 -11.53 -14.25 11.20
CA VAL A 80 -10.22 -14.03 10.59
C VAL A 80 -9.52 -15.36 10.34
N LEU A 81 -8.64 -15.41 9.33
CA LEU A 81 -7.79 -16.56 9.09
C LEU A 81 -6.62 -16.56 10.09
N LYS A 82 -6.47 -17.61 10.86
CA LYS A 82 -5.27 -17.92 11.65
C LYS A 82 -4.41 -18.91 10.86
N LEU A 83 -3.16 -18.54 10.55
CA LEU A 83 -2.12 -19.45 10.06
C LEU A 83 -1.11 -19.64 11.18
N SER A 84 -0.92 -20.89 11.64
CA SER A 84 -0.03 -21.21 12.75
C SER A 84 0.90 -22.36 12.39
N LYS A 85 2.19 -22.20 12.61
CA LYS A 85 3.19 -23.22 12.41
C LYS A 85 4.16 -23.22 13.59
N THR A 86 4.19 -24.31 14.34
CA THR A 86 4.97 -24.43 15.58
C THR A 86 6.27 -25.22 15.41
N ASN A 87 6.38 -26.00 14.33
CA ASN A 87 7.54 -26.86 14.08
C ASN A 87 8.06 -26.65 12.67
N SER A 88 9.35 -26.94 12.45
CA SER A 88 9.92 -27.06 11.09
C SER A 88 9.21 -28.16 10.29
N GLY A 89 9.22 -28.06 8.98
CA GLY A 89 8.55 -29.00 8.08
C GLY A 89 7.97 -28.29 6.86
N ASN A 90 6.96 -28.84 6.22
CA ASN A 90 6.39 -28.28 5.00
C ASN A 90 5.79 -26.87 5.20
N GLU A 91 5.83 -26.08 4.16
CA GLU A 91 5.26 -24.72 4.12
C GLU A 91 3.79 -24.67 4.56
N ILE A 92 3.42 -23.65 5.33
CA ILE A 92 2.04 -23.23 5.50
C ILE A 92 1.86 -21.91 4.73
N SER A 93 0.78 -21.81 3.96
CA SER A 93 0.53 -20.58 3.18
C SER A 93 -0.95 -20.31 2.89
N LEU A 94 -1.27 -19.03 2.78
CA LEU A 94 -2.40 -18.52 2.00
C LEU A 94 -1.81 -17.94 0.72
N LYS A 95 -2.28 -18.38 -0.46
CA LYS A 95 -1.77 -17.89 -1.74
C LYS A 95 -2.80 -17.80 -2.84
N ASN A 96 -2.58 -16.89 -3.77
CA ASN A 96 -3.23 -16.83 -5.07
C ASN A 96 -2.15 -16.90 -6.16
N SER A 97 -2.21 -17.94 -7.00
CA SER A 97 -1.24 -18.19 -8.08
C SER A 97 -1.80 -17.87 -9.47
N LYS A 98 -2.83 -17.02 -9.53
CA LYS A 98 -3.49 -16.59 -10.77
C LYS A 98 -3.86 -15.11 -10.74
N LEU A 99 -2.92 -14.26 -10.31
CA LEU A 99 -3.15 -12.80 -10.34
C LEU A 99 -3.33 -12.28 -11.76
N ASP A 100 -2.50 -12.78 -12.69
CA ASP A 100 -2.55 -12.42 -14.10
C ASP A 100 -2.59 -10.89 -14.30
N ILE A 101 -1.58 -10.20 -13.76
CA ILE A 101 -1.38 -8.75 -13.86
C ILE A 101 -0.10 -8.52 -14.66
N ASN A 102 -0.17 -7.77 -15.76
CA ASN A 102 1.00 -7.47 -16.61
C ASN A 102 1.13 -5.96 -16.87
N GLU A 103 2.37 -5.49 -17.06
CA GLU A 103 2.71 -4.07 -17.23
C GLU A 103 2.17 -3.43 -18.52
N ASN A 104 1.83 -4.23 -19.53
CA ASN A 104 1.27 -3.73 -20.79
C ASN A 104 -0.20 -3.32 -20.62
N GLU A 105 -0.88 -3.87 -19.62
CA GLU A 105 -2.28 -3.59 -19.32
C GLU A 105 -2.45 -2.73 -18.09
N TYR A 106 -1.69 -3.01 -17.02
CA TYR A 106 -1.77 -2.31 -15.74
C TYR A 106 -0.42 -1.68 -15.39
N ARG A 107 -0.44 -0.49 -14.88
CA ARG A 107 0.77 0.18 -14.41
C ARG A 107 0.94 0.09 -12.90
N TYR A 108 -0.13 0.30 -12.17
CA TYR A 108 -0.10 0.39 -10.73
C TYR A 108 -0.79 -0.81 -10.10
N VAL A 109 -0.20 -1.32 -9.02
CA VAL A 109 -0.81 -2.39 -8.25
C VAL A 109 -0.76 -2.02 -6.78
N SER A 110 -1.91 -2.00 -6.12
CA SER A 110 -1.99 -1.87 -4.67
C SER A 110 -2.36 -3.21 -4.05
N ILE A 111 -1.69 -3.54 -2.95
CA ILE A 111 -1.98 -4.70 -2.12
C ILE A 111 -2.29 -4.19 -0.73
N GLU A 112 -3.50 -4.42 -0.29
CA GLU A 112 -3.97 -4.04 1.04
C GLU A 112 -4.26 -5.29 1.84
N THR A 113 -3.76 -5.32 3.06
CA THR A 113 -4.04 -6.43 3.99
C THR A 113 -4.07 -5.91 5.41
N LYS A 114 -4.96 -6.47 6.21
CA LYS A 114 -5.02 -6.23 7.64
C LYS A 114 -4.58 -7.49 8.36
N ILE A 115 -3.50 -7.39 9.12
CA ILE A 115 -2.87 -8.53 9.78
C ILE A 115 -2.57 -8.26 11.25
N LYS A 116 -2.43 -9.35 12.00
CA LYS A 116 -1.95 -9.33 13.38
C LYS A 116 -0.92 -10.43 13.57
N MET A 117 0.25 -10.07 14.07
CA MET A 117 1.29 -11.02 14.45
C MET A 117 0.99 -11.52 15.86
N GLY A 118 0.85 -12.84 16.04
CA GLY A 118 0.58 -13.40 17.37
C GLY A 118 1.83 -13.44 18.25
N SER A 119 1.65 -13.39 19.57
CA SER A 119 2.73 -13.47 20.57
C SER A 119 3.21 -14.90 20.84
N GLU A 120 2.63 -15.90 20.19
CA GLU A 120 3.07 -17.27 20.32
C GLU A 120 4.52 -17.45 19.85
N THR A 121 5.15 -18.52 20.29
CA THR A 121 6.53 -18.85 19.90
C THR A 121 6.71 -18.77 18.39
N HIS A 122 7.70 -17.99 17.97
CA HIS A 122 8.07 -17.80 16.58
C HIS A 122 9.59 -17.95 16.40
N ALA A 123 9.97 -18.35 15.22
CA ALA A 123 11.38 -18.38 14.80
C ALA A 123 11.45 -18.06 13.31
N ASN A 124 12.49 -17.30 12.96
CA ASN A 124 12.75 -16.86 11.60
C ASN A 124 11.66 -15.95 11.03
N GLN A 125 11.40 -16.01 9.72
CA GLN A 125 10.62 -15.04 8.99
C GLN A 125 9.21 -15.55 8.68
N PHE A 126 8.24 -14.64 8.61
CA PHE A 126 6.94 -14.88 8.01
C PHE A 126 6.72 -13.88 6.87
N SER A 127 6.46 -14.37 5.67
CA SER A 127 6.29 -13.53 4.47
C SER A 127 4.87 -12.96 4.38
N ILE A 128 4.74 -11.65 4.13
CA ILE A 128 3.47 -10.88 4.19
C ILE A 128 3.52 -9.55 3.41
N PRO A 129 3.26 -9.46 2.12
CA PRO A 129 3.18 -10.54 1.14
C PRO A 129 4.53 -10.91 0.51
N TYR A 130 4.53 -12.00 -0.23
CA TYR A 130 5.60 -12.42 -1.12
C TYR A 130 5.04 -12.54 -2.53
N ILE A 131 5.63 -11.83 -3.50
CA ILE A 131 5.05 -11.67 -4.83
C ILE A 131 6.03 -12.16 -5.88
N LYS A 132 5.53 -13.02 -6.79
CA LYS A 132 6.32 -13.61 -7.87
C LYS A 132 5.77 -13.26 -9.24
N ASP A 133 6.69 -13.26 -10.21
CA ASP A 133 6.36 -13.23 -11.63
C ASP A 133 5.96 -14.62 -12.17
N SER A 134 5.56 -14.68 -13.44
CA SER A 134 5.18 -15.93 -14.12
C SER A 134 6.35 -16.90 -14.34
N LYS A 135 7.58 -16.43 -14.20
CA LYS A 135 8.81 -17.24 -14.26
C LYS A 135 9.22 -17.80 -12.89
N GLY A 136 8.46 -17.46 -11.83
CA GLY A 136 8.74 -17.87 -10.46
C GLY A 136 9.77 -17.01 -9.73
N ASN A 137 10.25 -15.90 -10.33
CA ASN A 137 11.17 -15.00 -9.66
C ASN A 137 10.41 -14.15 -8.64
N THR A 138 11.01 -13.92 -7.49
CA THR A 138 10.46 -13.03 -6.49
C THR A 138 10.76 -11.59 -6.85
N ALA A 139 9.72 -10.81 -7.10
CA ALA A 139 9.81 -9.41 -7.48
C ALA A 139 9.70 -8.47 -6.26
N TYR A 140 8.67 -8.67 -5.43
CA TYR A 140 8.41 -7.82 -4.26
C TYR A 140 8.22 -8.68 -3.02
N THR A 141 8.69 -8.17 -1.87
CA THR A 141 8.59 -8.88 -0.60
C THR A 141 8.33 -7.92 0.54
N LEU A 142 7.48 -8.34 1.46
CA LEU A 142 7.44 -7.84 2.82
C LEU A 142 7.41 -9.06 3.75
N TYR A 143 8.16 -9.02 4.84
CA TYR A 143 8.19 -10.11 5.80
C TYR A 143 8.43 -9.61 7.22
N ALA A 144 7.88 -10.30 8.20
CA ALA A 144 8.24 -10.13 9.59
C ALA A 144 9.64 -10.72 9.83
N ASP A 145 10.53 -9.99 10.50
CA ASP A 145 11.85 -10.51 10.84
C ASP A 145 11.80 -11.60 11.92
N GLY A 146 12.92 -12.32 12.10
CA GLY A 146 12.97 -13.47 13.00
C GLY A 146 12.75 -13.15 14.49
N ASN A 147 12.81 -11.90 14.87
CA ASN A 147 12.52 -11.44 16.24
C ASN A 147 11.16 -10.75 16.35
N TRP A 148 10.43 -10.64 15.23
CA TRP A 148 9.16 -9.93 15.10
C TRP A 148 9.19 -8.51 15.67
N SER A 149 10.34 -7.85 15.47
CA SER A 149 10.54 -6.46 15.89
C SER A 149 10.20 -5.48 14.77
N SER A 150 10.44 -5.87 13.52
CA SER A 150 10.20 -5.03 12.36
C SER A 150 9.77 -5.82 11.13
N TYR A 151 9.02 -5.14 10.26
CA TYR A 151 8.85 -5.58 8.89
C TYR A 151 10.09 -5.23 8.08
N LYS A 152 10.45 -6.11 7.15
CA LYS A 152 11.59 -5.93 6.26
C LYS A 152 11.22 -6.25 4.82
N SER A 153 11.95 -5.67 3.88
CA SER A 153 11.79 -5.94 2.46
C SER A 153 13.13 -6.17 1.79
N HIS A 154 13.17 -7.11 0.86
CA HIS A 154 14.32 -7.27 -0.03
C HIS A 154 14.19 -6.32 -1.22
N VAL A 155 15.26 -5.60 -1.51
CA VAL A 155 15.35 -4.60 -2.57
C VAL A 155 16.65 -4.77 -3.35
N ASN A 156 16.68 -4.36 -4.62
CA ASN A 156 17.90 -4.42 -5.44
C ASN A 156 18.62 -5.77 -5.33
N GLY A 157 17.90 -6.88 -5.53
CA GLY A 157 18.41 -8.22 -5.40
C GLY A 157 18.39 -8.75 -3.97
N LYS A 158 19.50 -8.60 -3.22
CA LYS A 158 19.65 -9.17 -1.86
C LYS A 158 19.73 -8.13 -0.73
N ASN A 159 19.70 -6.85 -1.05
CA ASN A 159 19.70 -5.82 -0.03
C ASN A 159 18.40 -5.87 0.77
N THR A 160 18.48 -5.54 2.05
CA THR A 160 17.32 -5.53 2.95
C THR A 160 17.15 -4.15 3.55
N LEU A 161 15.91 -3.66 3.52
CA LEU A 161 15.50 -2.43 4.19
C LEU A 161 14.48 -2.75 5.27
N GLU A 162 14.51 -2.00 6.37
CA GLU A 162 13.46 -1.99 7.36
C GLU A 162 12.24 -1.24 6.80
N ALA A 163 11.06 -1.82 6.98
CA ALA A 163 9.79 -1.35 6.44
C ALA A 163 8.74 -1.14 7.56
N GLY A 164 9.18 -0.65 8.72
CA GLY A 164 8.32 -0.33 9.84
C GLY A 164 8.36 -1.34 10.98
N LYS A 165 7.69 -0.99 12.09
CA LYS A 165 7.67 -1.78 13.32
C LYS A 165 6.49 -2.74 13.37
N ILE A 166 6.73 -3.94 13.87
CA ILE A 166 5.68 -4.89 14.20
C ILE A 166 5.10 -4.55 15.58
N SER A 167 3.77 -4.48 15.66
CA SER A 167 3.02 -4.38 16.90
C SER A 167 2.39 -5.73 17.21
N VAL A 168 3.09 -6.59 17.96
CA VAL A 168 2.63 -7.94 18.31
C VAL A 168 1.27 -7.87 19.04
N ASP A 169 0.38 -8.80 18.72
CA ASP A 169 -1.01 -8.89 19.19
C ASP A 169 -1.89 -7.67 18.88
N LYS A 170 -1.46 -6.82 17.96
CA LYS A 170 -2.27 -5.71 17.45
C LYS A 170 -2.49 -5.84 15.97
N TRP A 171 -3.68 -5.45 15.53
CA TRP A 171 -3.99 -5.33 14.12
C TRP A 171 -3.20 -4.17 13.50
N GLN A 172 -2.65 -4.40 12.33
CA GLN A 172 -1.96 -3.40 11.52
C GLN A 172 -2.46 -3.45 10.09
N ASP A 173 -2.76 -2.28 9.54
CA ASP A 173 -3.11 -2.11 8.14
C ASP A 173 -1.83 -1.95 7.34
N ILE A 174 -1.60 -2.86 6.40
CA ILE A 174 -0.43 -2.84 5.53
C ILE A 174 -0.88 -2.60 4.09
N ARG A 175 -0.26 -1.63 3.45
CA ARG A 175 -0.45 -1.35 2.04
C ARG A 175 0.90 -1.35 1.33
N MET A 176 0.97 -2.05 0.20
CA MET A 176 2.09 -2.00 -0.73
C MET A 176 1.59 -1.47 -2.08
N ASP A 177 2.16 -0.35 -2.54
CA ASP A 177 1.86 0.25 -3.84
C ASP A 177 3.05 0.03 -4.78
N ILE A 178 2.80 -0.54 -5.94
CA ILE A 178 3.79 -0.95 -6.93
C ILE A 178 3.59 -0.15 -8.21
N ASP A 179 4.66 0.44 -8.76
CA ASP A 179 4.70 0.94 -10.15
C ASP A 179 5.47 -0.10 -11.00
N LEU A 180 4.73 -0.91 -11.76
CA LEU A 180 5.29 -2.00 -12.56
C LEU A 180 6.26 -1.50 -13.64
N LYS A 181 5.98 -0.35 -14.25
CA LYS A 181 6.86 0.22 -15.30
C LYS A 181 8.18 0.74 -14.76
N LYS A 182 8.22 1.12 -13.48
CA LYS A 182 9.43 1.60 -12.81
C LYS A 182 10.14 0.54 -12.00
N ASP A 183 9.53 -0.62 -11.80
CA ASP A 183 9.97 -1.65 -10.85
C ASP A 183 10.21 -1.08 -9.45
N THR A 184 9.34 -0.18 -9.00
CA THR A 184 9.45 0.45 -7.68
C THR A 184 8.20 0.19 -6.85
N PHE A 185 8.35 0.27 -5.53
CA PHE A 185 7.22 0.12 -4.64
C PHE A 185 7.33 1.03 -3.41
N ARG A 186 6.22 1.16 -2.71
CA ARG A 186 6.06 1.84 -1.44
C ARG A 186 5.40 0.88 -0.45
N VAL A 187 5.72 1.04 0.83
CA VAL A 187 5.05 0.35 1.94
C VAL A 187 4.52 1.39 2.91
N THR A 188 3.25 1.24 3.26
CA THR A 188 2.56 2.04 4.27
C THR A 188 2.03 1.10 5.35
N ILE A 189 2.23 1.44 6.61
CA ILE A 189 1.73 0.68 7.77
C ILE A 189 0.97 1.64 8.67
N ASP A 190 -0.29 1.30 8.97
CA ASP A 190 -1.17 2.13 9.81
C ASP A 190 -1.24 3.60 9.34
N GLY A 191 -1.27 3.80 8.00
CA GLY A 191 -1.30 5.11 7.36
C GLY A 191 0.04 5.85 7.30
N GLU A 192 1.12 5.32 7.90
CA GLU A 192 2.45 5.93 7.87
C GLU A 192 3.31 5.33 6.76
N CYS A 193 3.92 6.19 5.93
CA CYS A 193 4.81 5.75 4.85
C CYS A 193 6.15 5.29 5.43
N GLU A 194 6.44 4.01 5.35
CA GLU A 194 7.67 3.40 5.86
C GLU A 194 8.76 3.26 4.81
N LEU A 195 8.39 2.90 3.58
CA LEU A 195 9.28 2.87 2.43
C LEU A 195 8.65 3.63 1.26
N ALA A 196 9.41 4.44 0.55
CA ALA A 196 8.91 5.21 -0.59
C ALA A 196 9.84 5.08 -1.81
N GLY A 197 9.26 4.64 -2.94
CA GLY A 197 9.93 4.60 -4.23
C GLY A 197 11.21 3.76 -4.27
N VAL A 198 11.25 2.68 -3.48
CA VAL A 198 12.38 1.77 -3.47
C VAL A 198 12.27 0.77 -4.63
N ASN A 199 13.42 0.34 -5.15
CA ASN A 199 13.43 -0.62 -6.26
C ASN A 199 13.00 -2.01 -5.80
N ALA A 200 12.30 -2.72 -6.69
CA ALA A 200 11.97 -4.13 -6.54
C ALA A 200 13.20 -4.99 -6.23
N ARG A 201 12.98 -6.15 -5.65
CA ARG A 201 14.02 -7.17 -5.50
C ARG A 201 14.55 -7.64 -6.87
N ALA A 202 13.63 -7.84 -7.82
CA ALA A 202 13.94 -8.17 -9.20
C ALA A 202 13.00 -7.45 -10.13
N LYS A 203 13.46 -7.08 -11.31
CA LYS A 203 12.63 -6.53 -12.37
C LYS A 203 11.61 -7.56 -12.82
N THR A 204 10.40 -7.09 -13.08
CA THR A 204 9.34 -7.94 -13.59
C THR A 204 8.37 -7.18 -14.50
N ASP A 205 7.88 -7.85 -15.53
CA ASP A 205 6.85 -7.37 -16.45
C ASP A 205 5.43 -7.84 -16.07
N ASN A 206 5.33 -8.71 -15.05
CA ASN A 206 4.04 -9.27 -14.62
C ASN A 206 4.08 -9.75 -13.16
N LEU A 207 2.89 -9.85 -12.54
CA LEU A 207 2.68 -10.48 -11.24
C LEU A 207 1.74 -11.68 -11.43
N SER A 208 2.17 -12.85 -11.03
CA SER A 208 1.41 -14.10 -11.17
C SER A 208 0.99 -14.72 -9.85
N GLU A 209 1.78 -14.52 -8.79
CA GLU A 209 1.51 -15.10 -7.48
C GLU A 209 1.68 -14.07 -6.37
N ILE A 210 0.76 -14.09 -5.41
CA ILE A 210 0.91 -13.49 -4.08
C ILE A 210 0.76 -14.56 -3.03
N SER A 211 1.61 -14.54 -2.00
CA SER A 211 1.54 -15.49 -0.90
C SER A 211 1.89 -14.87 0.45
N PHE A 212 1.24 -15.39 1.49
CA PHE A 212 1.50 -15.15 2.90
C PHE A 212 1.91 -16.50 3.46
N TYR A 213 3.16 -16.67 3.90
CA TYR A 213 3.65 -18.02 4.23
C TYR A 213 4.80 -18.05 5.23
N ALA A 214 4.88 -19.17 5.95
CA ALA A 214 6.07 -19.63 6.63
C ALA A 214 6.63 -20.87 5.90
N ASP A 215 7.87 -20.79 5.44
CA ASP A 215 8.56 -21.89 4.77
C ASP A 215 8.94 -23.04 5.72
N SER A 216 9.74 -24.01 5.23
CA SER A 216 10.08 -25.21 5.98
C SER A 216 10.78 -24.95 7.33
N TRP A 217 11.49 -23.85 7.48
CA TRP A 217 12.28 -23.52 8.68
C TRP A 217 11.62 -22.50 9.60
N ASN A 218 10.64 -21.77 9.08
CA ASN A 218 10.00 -20.68 9.78
C ASN A 218 8.82 -21.18 10.64
N THR A 219 8.66 -20.61 11.81
CA THR A 219 7.52 -20.86 12.72
C THR A 219 6.91 -19.54 13.16
N GLY A 220 5.67 -19.57 13.60
CA GLY A 220 4.94 -18.43 14.11
C GLY A 220 3.46 -18.52 13.83
N THR A 221 2.74 -17.52 14.31
CA THR A 221 1.30 -17.37 14.07
C THR A 221 1.02 -15.99 13.53
N ILE A 222 0.25 -15.94 12.44
CA ILE A 222 -0.33 -14.70 11.93
C ILE A 222 -1.84 -14.83 11.81
N TYR A 223 -2.51 -13.71 11.96
CA TYR A 223 -3.94 -13.58 11.71
C TYR A 223 -4.11 -12.63 10.53
N ILE A 224 -4.99 -12.99 9.60
CA ILE A 224 -5.29 -12.20 8.39
C ILE A 224 -6.80 -11.97 8.39
N ASP A 225 -7.20 -10.70 8.37
CA ASP A 225 -8.60 -10.29 8.22
C ASP A 225 -9.01 -10.34 6.75
N SER A 226 -8.24 -9.67 5.91
CA SER A 226 -8.51 -9.56 4.49
C SER A 226 -7.24 -9.34 3.68
N VAL A 227 -7.32 -9.64 2.39
CA VAL A 227 -6.32 -9.26 1.38
C VAL A 227 -7.05 -8.76 0.15
N GLU A 228 -6.68 -7.58 -0.32
CA GLU A 228 -7.17 -7.00 -1.57
C GLU A 228 -5.99 -6.65 -2.47
N VAL A 229 -6.04 -7.10 -3.72
CA VAL A 229 -5.06 -6.75 -4.76
C VAL A 229 -5.81 -6.04 -5.87
N THR A 230 -5.48 -4.78 -6.10
CA THR A 230 -6.08 -3.97 -7.16
C THR A 230 -5.01 -3.55 -8.15
N ALA A 231 -5.16 -3.97 -9.40
CA ALA A 231 -4.35 -3.51 -10.52
C ALA A 231 -5.10 -2.40 -11.27
N GLU A 232 -4.39 -1.34 -11.60
CA GLU A 232 -4.94 -0.11 -12.15
C GLU A 232 -4.23 0.26 -13.45
N LYS A 233 -5.01 0.53 -14.51
CA LYS A 233 -4.49 1.08 -15.77
C LYS A 233 -4.02 2.52 -15.56
N GLU A 234 -2.96 2.90 -16.25
CA GLU A 234 -2.52 4.29 -16.25
C GLU A 234 -3.57 5.19 -16.93
N ARG A 235 -3.99 6.25 -16.24
CA ARG A 235 -4.82 7.28 -16.87
C ARG A 235 -4.01 8.01 -17.94
N THR A 236 -4.68 8.35 -19.03
CA THR A 236 -4.08 9.09 -20.16
C THR A 236 -4.42 10.58 -20.13
N GLN A 237 -5.39 10.99 -19.31
CA GLN A 237 -5.83 12.38 -19.20
C GLN A 237 -5.67 12.86 -17.76
N SER A 238 -5.10 14.06 -17.62
CA SER A 238 -5.00 14.72 -16.32
C SER A 238 -6.38 15.15 -15.81
N ALA A 239 -6.51 15.22 -14.49
CA ALA A 239 -7.74 15.60 -13.81
C ALA A 239 -7.49 16.58 -12.67
N THR A 240 -8.56 17.22 -12.21
CA THR A 240 -8.56 17.99 -10.97
C THR A 240 -9.32 17.22 -9.92
N PHE A 241 -8.67 17.01 -8.77
CA PHE A 241 -9.25 16.34 -7.62
C PHE A 241 -9.47 17.34 -6.49
N TYR A 242 -10.58 17.17 -5.80
CA TYR A 242 -11.04 18.05 -4.72
C TYR A 242 -11.04 17.30 -3.40
N VAL A 243 -10.60 17.97 -2.34
CA VAL A 243 -10.51 17.40 -0.98
C VAL A 243 -11.15 18.38 0.00
N SER A 244 -12.12 17.90 0.80
CA SER A 244 -12.88 18.70 1.77
C SER A 244 -13.09 17.91 3.05
N ASN A 245 -13.06 18.56 4.22
CA ASN A 245 -13.39 17.90 5.48
C ASN A 245 -14.83 17.35 5.51
N ASN A 246 -15.72 17.88 4.66
CA ASN A 246 -17.09 17.42 4.48
C ASN A 246 -17.24 16.42 3.32
N GLY A 247 -16.14 16.00 2.71
CA GLY A 247 -16.09 15.08 1.58
C GLY A 247 -16.41 13.63 1.95
N ASP A 248 -16.31 12.76 0.94
CA ASP A 248 -16.59 11.33 1.04
C ASP A 248 -15.57 10.56 0.19
N ASP A 249 -14.76 9.72 0.82
CA ASP A 249 -13.68 8.95 0.17
C ASP A 249 -14.20 7.88 -0.81
N SER A 250 -15.49 7.56 -0.77
CA SER A 250 -16.13 6.66 -1.73
C SER A 250 -16.48 7.33 -3.06
N LYS A 251 -16.39 8.66 -3.14
CA LYS A 251 -16.72 9.45 -4.33
C LYS A 251 -15.52 9.59 -5.27
N ALA A 252 -15.78 10.09 -6.47
CA ALA A 252 -14.77 10.23 -7.52
C ALA A 252 -13.72 11.32 -7.23
N GLY A 253 -14.02 12.32 -6.39
CA GLY A 253 -13.13 13.43 -6.08
C GLY A 253 -12.99 14.48 -7.20
N THR A 254 -13.70 14.35 -8.32
CA THR A 254 -13.49 15.16 -9.53
C THR A 254 -14.28 16.46 -9.60
N SER A 255 -15.10 16.73 -8.57
CA SER A 255 -15.80 18.02 -8.39
C SER A 255 -15.87 18.36 -6.89
N PRO A 256 -16.16 19.63 -6.53
CA PRO A 256 -16.38 20.00 -5.13
C PRO A 256 -17.46 19.17 -4.42
N GLU A 257 -18.52 18.77 -5.14
CA GLU A 257 -19.66 17.99 -4.62
C GLU A 257 -19.30 16.51 -4.41
N THR A 258 -18.26 16.05 -5.08
CA THR A 258 -17.74 14.67 -4.98
C THR A 258 -16.37 14.62 -4.31
N ALA A 259 -16.00 15.70 -3.60
CA ALA A 259 -14.70 15.83 -2.97
C ALA A 259 -14.38 14.65 -2.04
N TRP A 260 -13.12 14.25 -2.01
CA TRP A 260 -12.62 13.29 -1.03
C TRP A 260 -12.52 13.92 0.36
N LYS A 261 -12.48 13.10 1.39
CA LYS A 261 -12.46 13.57 2.78
C LYS A 261 -11.06 13.54 3.39
N SER A 262 -10.33 12.44 3.20
CA SER A 262 -9.11 12.15 3.95
C SER A 262 -7.83 12.34 3.13
N LEU A 263 -6.71 12.57 3.82
CA LEU A 263 -5.40 12.47 3.19
C LEU A 263 -5.04 11.03 2.81
N ASP A 264 -5.55 10.04 3.53
CA ASP A 264 -5.34 8.62 3.20
C ASP A 264 -5.88 8.31 1.81
N LYS A 265 -7.07 8.84 1.49
CA LYS A 265 -7.61 8.73 0.12
C LYS A 265 -6.72 9.40 -0.91
N VAL A 266 -6.21 10.60 -0.65
CA VAL A 266 -5.25 11.29 -1.53
C VAL A 266 -3.97 10.47 -1.68
N ASN A 267 -3.42 10.01 -0.57
CA ASN A 267 -2.17 9.25 -0.55
C ASN A 267 -2.28 7.88 -1.25
N SER A 268 -3.49 7.33 -1.35
CA SER A 268 -3.75 6.07 -2.04
C SER A 268 -3.90 6.19 -3.56
N GLN A 269 -4.01 7.42 -4.09
CA GLN A 269 -4.21 7.64 -5.52
C GLN A 269 -2.88 7.77 -6.27
N HIS A 270 -2.90 7.38 -7.57
CA HIS A 270 -1.79 7.58 -8.48
C HIS A 270 -2.07 8.79 -9.37
N PHE A 271 -1.30 9.85 -9.17
CA PHE A 271 -1.40 11.08 -9.95
C PHE A 271 -0.47 11.04 -11.14
N ILE A 272 -0.92 11.65 -12.25
CA ILE A 272 -0.14 11.76 -13.49
C ILE A 272 0.20 13.23 -13.80
N ALA A 273 1.04 13.44 -14.78
CA ALA A 273 1.45 14.77 -15.22
C ALA A 273 0.23 15.65 -15.56
N GLY A 274 0.19 16.85 -15.00
CA GLY A 274 -0.89 17.84 -15.17
C GLY A 274 -2.05 17.70 -14.18
N ASP A 275 -2.07 16.70 -13.32
CA ASP A 275 -3.09 16.58 -12.28
C ASP A 275 -3.03 17.74 -11.27
N LYS A 276 -4.20 18.06 -10.72
CA LYS A 276 -4.34 19.04 -9.64
C LYS A 276 -5.03 18.41 -8.45
N ILE A 277 -4.52 18.68 -7.26
CA ILE A 277 -5.10 18.25 -5.98
C ILE A 277 -5.45 19.53 -5.23
N LEU A 278 -6.75 19.83 -5.10
CA LEU A 278 -7.22 21.08 -4.53
C LEU A 278 -7.92 20.83 -3.19
N PHE A 279 -7.43 21.46 -2.15
CA PHE A 279 -7.99 21.41 -0.80
C PHE A 279 -8.95 22.56 -0.56
N GLU A 280 -10.08 22.30 0.09
CA GLU A 280 -11.07 23.33 0.39
C GLU A 280 -10.49 24.38 1.36
N CYS A 281 -10.69 25.66 1.03
CA CYS A 281 -10.34 26.77 1.92
C CYS A 281 -11.06 26.64 3.26
N GLY A 282 -10.36 26.88 4.37
CA GLY A 282 -10.86 26.70 5.72
C GLY A 282 -10.76 25.27 6.26
N GLY A 283 -10.43 24.28 5.43
CA GLY A 283 -10.24 22.89 5.85
C GLY A 283 -8.99 22.70 6.72
N GLU A 284 -9.05 21.75 7.66
CA GLU A 284 -7.95 21.38 8.54
C GLU A 284 -7.78 19.85 8.60
N TRP A 285 -6.63 19.34 8.21
CA TRP A 285 -6.22 17.93 8.33
C TRP A 285 -5.14 17.82 9.39
N LYS A 286 -5.54 17.39 10.61
CA LYS A 286 -4.66 17.29 11.78
C LYS A 286 -4.16 15.87 11.95
N ASN A 287 -2.91 15.72 12.38
CA ASN A 287 -2.29 14.42 12.68
C ASN A 287 -2.19 13.49 11.46
N GLN A 288 -2.13 14.06 10.28
CA GLN A 288 -2.06 13.34 9.01
C GLN A 288 -0.88 13.84 8.19
N THR A 289 -0.33 12.96 7.36
CA THR A 289 0.78 13.30 6.47
C THR A 289 0.30 13.23 5.02
N LEU A 290 0.59 14.27 4.23
CA LEU A 290 0.32 14.28 2.80
C LEU A 290 1.54 13.78 2.04
N PHE A 291 1.40 12.64 1.34
CA PHE A 291 2.46 12.04 0.50
C PHE A 291 1.86 11.41 -0.78
N PRO A 292 1.29 12.23 -1.68
CA PRO A 292 0.64 11.75 -2.89
C PRO A 292 1.64 10.98 -3.77
N GLN A 293 1.13 9.99 -4.50
CA GLN A 293 1.94 9.20 -5.42
C GLN A 293 1.82 9.74 -6.83
N GLY A 294 2.90 9.65 -7.61
CA GLY A 294 2.89 10.04 -9.00
C GLY A 294 4.09 10.91 -9.38
N SER A 295 4.15 11.27 -10.64
CA SER A 295 5.19 12.14 -11.17
C SER A 295 4.62 13.04 -12.26
N GLY A 296 4.87 14.33 -12.15
CA GLY A 296 4.74 15.27 -13.24
C GLY A 296 5.97 15.20 -14.16
N ASP A 297 5.94 15.97 -15.22
CA ASP A 297 7.07 16.23 -16.11
C ASP A 297 7.43 17.72 -16.13
N GLU A 298 8.40 18.09 -16.95
CA GLU A 298 8.86 19.48 -17.04
C GLU A 298 7.76 20.45 -17.52
N ASN A 299 6.86 19.99 -18.37
CA ASN A 299 5.79 20.78 -18.98
C ASN A 299 4.45 20.66 -18.25
N SER A 300 4.23 19.58 -17.52
CA SER A 300 2.96 19.21 -16.89
C SER A 300 3.19 18.70 -15.47
N LYS A 301 3.31 19.64 -14.52
CA LYS A 301 3.55 19.32 -13.11
C LYS A 301 2.25 18.87 -12.43
N ILE A 302 2.37 17.98 -11.44
CA ILE A 302 1.30 17.75 -10.47
C ILE A 302 1.24 19.00 -9.57
N THR A 303 0.04 19.58 -9.42
CA THR A 303 -0.16 20.82 -8.66
C THR A 303 -0.98 20.54 -7.42
N ILE A 304 -0.49 20.96 -6.24
CA ILE A 304 -1.25 20.99 -5.00
C ILE A 304 -1.66 22.43 -4.73
N GLY A 305 -2.95 22.68 -4.48
CA GLY A 305 -3.49 24.02 -4.29
C GLY A 305 -4.73 24.03 -3.40
N SER A 306 -5.50 25.10 -3.49
CA SER A 306 -6.75 25.26 -2.77
C SER A 306 -7.89 25.71 -3.69
N TYR A 307 -9.13 25.48 -3.25
CA TYR A 307 -10.34 25.97 -3.92
C TYR A 307 -11.34 26.55 -2.90
N GLY A 308 -12.32 27.28 -3.41
CA GLY A 308 -13.29 27.99 -2.58
C GLY A 308 -12.74 29.34 -2.08
N SER A 309 -13.35 29.86 -1.04
CA SER A 309 -13.02 31.16 -0.44
C SER A 309 -12.79 31.04 1.05
N GLY A 310 -11.95 31.89 1.63
CA GLY A 310 -11.64 31.92 3.06
C GLY A 310 -10.18 31.68 3.36
N ASN A 311 -9.88 31.18 4.57
CA ASN A 311 -8.51 30.88 4.97
C ASN A 311 -7.94 29.72 4.17
N LEU A 312 -6.63 29.72 3.93
CA LEU A 312 -5.95 28.61 3.28
C LEU A 312 -6.12 27.31 4.09
N PRO A 313 -6.21 26.14 3.39
CA PRO A 313 -6.27 24.85 4.07
C PRO A 313 -5.01 24.61 4.91
N LYS A 314 -5.17 23.87 6.01
CA LYS A 314 -4.09 23.55 6.92
C LYS A 314 -3.89 22.04 7.01
N ILE A 315 -2.69 21.58 6.77
CA ILE A 315 -2.28 20.19 6.99
C ILE A 315 -1.20 20.22 8.08
N SER A 316 -1.40 19.47 9.14
CA SER A 316 -0.44 19.40 10.25
C SER A 316 -0.20 17.96 10.66
N THR A 317 1.07 17.60 10.78
CA THR A 317 1.56 16.38 11.41
C THR A 317 1.76 16.64 12.90
N ASN A 318 1.59 15.65 13.76
CA ASN A 318 1.79 15.77 15.23
C ASN A 318 3.26 15.89 15.63
N GLY A 319 4.09 16.59 14.88
CA GLY A 319 5.53 16.69 15.15
C GLY A 319 6.30 15.38 14.92
N LYS A 320 5.67 14.36 14.36
CA LYS A 320 6.30 13.12 13.95
C LYS A 320 6.86 13.27 12.53
N MET A 321 7.77 14.21 12.33
CA MET A 321 8.66 14.08 11.19
C MET A 321 9.68 13.00 11.56
N LYS A 322 9.71 11.90 10.85
CA LYS A 322 10.84 10.96 10.87
C LYS A 322 11.99 11.66 10.14
N ASP A 323 13.10 11.91 10.84
CA ASP A 323 14.36 12.39 10.28
C ASP A 323 14.96 11.37 9.32
#